data_74c5c31c785a34009d9b932e5c44e8f8
#
_entry.id   74c5c31c785a34009d9b932e5c44e8f8
#
_cell.length_a   1.000
_cell.length_b   1.000
_cell.length_c   1.000
_cell.angle_alpha   90.00
_cell.angle_beta   90.00
_cell.angle_gamma   90.00
#
_symmetry.space_group_name_H-M   'P 1'
#
loop_
_entity.id
_entity.type
_entity.pdbx_description
1 polymer ?
#
loop_
_entity_poly.entity_id
_entity_poly.type
_entity_poly.pdbx_seq_one_letter_code
_entity_poly.pdbx_strand_id
1 'polypeptide(L)'
;MVGEVVSHFSALHAKYGWGTSLPYMLSGANSLPQKEVMAWVSNRLLSLNSIVRALENKRLGVEDNDKFPEWQAERAERVLVVGGGERVAEHIDAVRAMLEADPQIVVVHASSRHAALFEGLANPQIFCLVGDEGHRMERVFDGLGDFSGRCILPPYPRKMGTDVPASVVDKTFELHEVTFTDLFRDSCTAMALQAAIEMQARSVMVVGYDGYTDMVLTQRERDLTAENEYIMEAFDRAFEGEFVSLTPTLYNALKVDSIYHRI
;
A
#
# COMPACT_ATOMS: atom_id res chain seq x y z
N MET A 1 -19.28 25.49 -6.50
CA MET A 1 -17.82 25.46 -6.80
C MET A 1 -17.38 24.22 -7.59
N VAL A 2 -17.59 22.98 -7.12
CA VAL A 2 -17.19 21.77 -7.89
C VAL A 2 -17.99 21.62 -9.18
N GLY A 3 -19.30 21.88 -9.18
CA GLY A 3 -20.17 21.79 -10.37
C GLY A 3 -19.82 22.79 -11.47
N GLU A 4 -19.40 23.99 -11.12
CA GLU A 4 -19.00 25.02 -12.08
C GLU A 4 -17.66 24.70 -12.75
N VAL A 5 -16.71 24.12 -12.01
CA VAL A 5 -15.41 23.69 -12.54
C VAL A 5 -15.61 22.55 -13.54
N VAL A 6 -16.44 21.56 -13.23
CA VAL A 6 -16.74 20.42 -14.11
C VAL A 6 -17.46 20.86 -15.37
N SER A 7 -18.45 21.80 -15.27
CA SER A 7 -19.16 22.32 -16.45
C SER A 7 -18.23 23.14 -17.35
N HIS A 8 -17.33 23.92 -16.78
CA HIS A 8 -16.34 24.70 -17.52
C HIS A 8 -15.32 23.81 -18.23
N PHE A 9 -14.89 22.74 -17.58
CA PHE A 9 -14.00 21.72 -18.15
C PHE A 9 -14.64 20.98 -19.32
N SER A 10 -15.89 20.55 -19.18
CA SER A 10 -16.65 19.90 -20.25
C SER A 10 -16.86 20.79 -21.46
N ALA A 11 -17.14 22.06 -21.24
CA ALA A 11 -17.33 23.03 -22.31
C ALA A 11 -16.03 23.34 -23.08
N LEU A 12 -14.90 23.42 -22.37
CA LEU A 12 -13.59 23.63 -22.98
C LEU A 12 -13.11 22.37 -23.75
N HIS A 13 -13.36 21.18 -23.20
CA HIS A 13 -13.04 19.93 -23.88
C HIS A 13 -13.85 19.73 -25.16
N ALA A 14 -15.15 20.01 -25.11
CA ALA A 14 -16.03 19.94 -26.28
C ALA A 14 -15.63 20.92 -27.39
N LYS A 15 -15.05 22.07 -27.01
CA LYS A 15 -14.68 23.14 -27.95
C LYS A 15 -13.29 22.99 -28.56
N TYR A 16 -12.31 22.45 -27.79
CA TYR A 16 -10.90 22.52 -28.19
C TYR A 16 -10.17 21.17 -28.19
N GLY A 17 -10.79 20.10 -27.72
CA GLY A 17 -10.12 18.80 -27.52
C GLY A 17 -9.05 18.82 -26.41
N TRP A 18 -8.61 17.65 -25.97
CA TRP A 18 -7.64 17.53 -24.86
C TRP A 18 -6.28 18.15 -25.12
N GLY A 19 -5.80 18.12 -26.37
CA GLY A 19 -4.47 18.61 -26.73
C GLY A 19 -4.34 20.14 -26.76
N THR A 20 -5.43 20.87 -26.90
CA THR A 20 -5.44 22.34 -27.05
C THR A 20 -6.04 23.08 -25.87
N SER A 21 -6.89 22.43 -25.06
CA SER A 21 -7.53 23.07 -23.90
C SER A 21 -6.60 23.22 -22.70
N LEU A 22 -5.65 22.29 -22.50
CA LEU A 22 -4.70 22.31 -21.39
C LEU A 22 -3.73 23.50 -21.41
N PRO A 23 -3.05 23.85 -22.53
CA PRO A 23 -2.19 25.02 -22.61
C PRO A 23 -2.92 26.33 -22.36
N TYR A 24 -4.18 26.43 -22.76
CA TYR A 24 -4.98 27.65 -22.59
C TYR A 24 -5.39 27.92 -21.16
N MET A 25 -5.67 26.85 -20.39
CA MET A 25 -5.99 26.97 -18.96
C MET A 25 -4.77 27.36 -18.13
N LEU A 26 -3.58 27.12 -18.65
CA LEU A 26 -2.30 27.40 -18.02
C LEU A 26 -1.65 28.71 -18.48
N SER A 27 -2.26 29.41 -19.45
CA SER A 27 -1.75 30.70 -19.95
C SER A 27 -1.75 31.83 -18.92
N GLY A 28 -2.41 31.64 -17.77
CA GLY A 28 -2.25 32.51 -16.59
C GLY A 28 -1.00 32.24 -15.77
N ALA A 29 -0.28 31.15 -16.07
CA ALA A 29 0.93 30.71 -15.32
C ALA A 29 2.21 30.91 -16.17
N ASN A 30 2.35 32.08 -16.78
CA ASN A 30 3.42 32.42 -17.73
C ASN A 30 4.87 32.35 -17.21
N SER A 31 5.11 31.78 -16.04
CA SER A 31 6.44 31.78 -15.41
C SER A 31 6.99 30.39 -15.01
N LEU A 32 6.23 29.30 -15.22
CA LEU A 32 6.68 27.97 -14.82
C LEU A 32 7.26 27.18 -16.01
N PRO A 33 8.35 26.43 -15.82
CA PRO A 33 8.88 25.53 -16.83
C PRO A 33 7.84 24.52 -17.29
N GLN A 34 7.74 24.26 -18.59
CA GLN A 34 6.72 23.37 -19.19
C GLN A 34 6.66 21.98 -18.55
N LYS A 35 7.79 21.45 -18.06
CA LYS A 35 7.86 20.16 -17.33
C LYS A 35 7.16 20.21 -15.97
N GLU A 36 7.27 21.29 -15.22
CA GLU A 36 6.62 21.46 -13.91
C GLU A 36 5.12 21.65 -14.08
N VAL A 37 4.71 22.38 -15.11
CA VAL A 37 3.31 22.54 -15.46
C VAL A 37 2.68 21.20 -15.84
N MET A 38 3.37 20.38 -16.65
CA MET A 38 2.88 19.06 -17.04
C MET A 38 2.85 18.08 -15.84
N ALA A 39 3.82 18.11 -14.95
CA ALA A 39 3.82 17.32 -13.72
C ALA A 39 2.66 17.74 -12.78
N TRP A 40 2.44 19.04 -12.63
CA TRP A 40 1.33 19.57 -11.84
C TRP A 40 -0.03 19.18 -12.43
N VAL A 41 -0.19 19.26 -13.75
CA VAL A 41 -1.40 18.84 -14.46
C VAL A 41 -1.63 17.34 -14.34
N SER A 42 -0.59 16.51 -14.49
CA SER A 42 -0.70 15.07 -14.32
C SER A 42 -1.14 14.70 -12.91
N ASN A 43 -0.54 15.31 -11.88
CA ASN A 43 -0.93 15.08 -10.50
C ASN A 43 -2.35 15.58 -10.19
N ARG A 44 -2.77 16.70 -10.77
CA ARG A 44 -4.13 17.21 -10.66
C ARG A 44 -5.15 16.33 -11.39
N LEU A 45 -4.80 15.82 -12.58
CA LEU A 45 -5.65 14.88 -13.32
C LEU A 45 -5.78 13.53 -12.62
N LEU A 46 -4.73 13.03 -11.95
CA LEU A 46 -4.80 11.83 -11.13
C LEU A 46 -5.70 12.05 -9.90
N SER A 47 -5.60 13.22 -9.25
CA SER A 47 -6.50 13.55 -8.14
C SER A 47 -7.94 13.81 -8.60
N LEU A 48 -8.14 14.37 -9.80
CA LEU A 48 -9.46 14.54 -10.42
C LEU A 48 -10.04 13.19 -10.87
N ASN A 49 -9.23 12.26 -11.38
CA ASN A 49 -9.67 10.91 -11.71
C ASN A 49 -10.12 10.14 -10.46
N SER A 50 -9.43 10.29 -9.33
CA SER A 50 -9.88 9.68 -8.08
C SER A 50 -11.19 10.31 -7.57
N ILE A 51 -11.36 11.64 -7.71
CA ILE A 51 -12.61 12.34 -7.38
C ILE A 51 -13.73 11.95 -8.37
N VAL A 52 -13.44 11.84 -9.66
CA VAL A 52 -14.42 11.41 -10.68
C VAL A 52 -14.81 9.94 -10.43
N ARG A 53 -13.88 9.04 -10.15
CA ARG A 53 -14.19 7.67 -9.76
C ARG A 53 -15.03 7.61 -8.48
N ALA A 54 -14.70 8.39 -7.46
CA ALA A 54 -15.50 8.45 -6.23
C ALA A 54 -16.92 9.00 -6.49
N LEU A 55 -17.07 9.96 -7.41
CA LEU A 55 -18.39 10.51 -7.81
C LEU A 55 -19.14 9.54 -8.73
N GLU A 56 -18.47 8.82 -9.60
CA GLU A 56 -19.07 7.78 -10.46
C GLU A 56 -19.50 6.58 -9.62
N ASN A 57 -18.70 6.13 -8.68
CA ASN A 57 -19.04 5.08 -7.73
C ASN A 57 -20.26 5.48 -6.90
N LYS A 58 -20.30 6.72 -6.39
CA LYS A 58 -21.45 7.25 -5.67
C LYS A 58 -22.71 7.36 -6.54
N ARG A 59 -22.58 7.68 -7.84
CA ARG A 59 -23.67 7.78 -8.80
C ARG A 59 -24.20 6.42 -9.25
N LEU A 60 -23.33 5.39 -9.27
CA LEU A 60 -23.68 4.03 -9.67
C LEU A 60 -24.16 3.18 -8.49
N GLY A 61 -24.20 3.73 -7.26
CA GLY A 61 -24.57 2.97 -6.07
C GLY A 61 -23.53 1.90 -5.68
N VAL A 62 -22.37 1.91 -6.30
CA VAL A 62 -21.22 1.16 -5.85
C VAL A 62 -20.59 1.98 -4.72
N GLU A 63 -21.23 1.90 -3.57
CA GLU A 63 -20.61 2.42 -2.36
C GLU A 63 -19.47 1.47 -1.99
N ASP A 64 -18.36 2.02 -1.58
CA ASP A 64 -17.25 1.31 -0.93
C ASP A 64 -17.70 0.82 0.47
N ASN A 65 -18.94 0.38 0.53
CA ASN A 65 -19.74 0.10 1.70
C ASN A 65 -20.01 -1.38 1.91
N ASP A 66 -19.43 -2.23 1.05
CA ASP A 66 -19.49 -3.66 1.29
C ASP A 66 -18.68 -3.98 2.54
N LYS A 67 -19.38 -4.29 3.60
CA LYS A 67 -18.77 -4.82 4.82
C LYS A 67 -18.29 -6.22 4.57
N PHE A 68 -17.02 -6.44 4.88
CA PHE A 68 -16.44 -7.76 4.91
C PHE A 68 -16.50 -8.34 6.33
N PRO A 69 -16.41 -9.67 6.48
CA PRO A 69 -16.26 -10.26 7.80
C PRO A 69 -15.04 -9.67 8.51
N GLU A 70 -15.18 -9.40 9.80
CA GLU A 70 -14.05 -8.95 10.61
C GLU A 70 -12.98 -10.02 10.67
N TRP A 71 -11.72 -9.61 10.47
CA TRP A 71 -10.59 -10.53 10.52
C TRP A 71 -10.37 -11.04 11.94
N GLN A 72 -10.38 -12.36 12.07
CA GLN A 72 -10.05 -13.04 13.31
C GLN A 72 -8.62 -13.55 13.21
N ALA A 73 -7.70 -12.84 13.87
CA ALA A 73 -6.28 -13.16 13.84
C ALA A 73 -5.98 -14.46 14.57
N GLU A 74 -5.30 -15.37 13.91
CA GLU A 74 -4.65 -16.50 14.58
C GLU A 74 -3.34 -16.03 15.22
N ARG A 75 -3.03 -16.53 16.41
CA ARG A 75 -1.81 -16.13 17.12
C ARG A 75 -0.56 -16.53 16.34
N ALA A 76 0.37 -15.60 16.18
CA ALA A 76 1.68 -15.82 15.57
C ALA A 76 2.78 -15.13 16.39
N GLU A 77 3.79 -15.86 16.84
CA GLU A 77 4.89 -15.26 17.61
C GLU A 77 5.81 -14.41 16.75
N ARG A 78 5.98 -14.79 15.48
CA ARG A 78 6.86 -14.11 14.53
C ARG A 78 6.10 -13.72 13.27
N VAL A 79 6.28 -12.48 12.84
CA VAL A 79 5.66 -11.92 11.63
C VAL A 79 6.73 -11.28 10.77
N LEU A 80 6.71 -11.58 9.48
CA LEU A 80 7.51 -10.90 8.47
C LEU A 80 6.62 -9.97 7.64
N VAL A 81 6.84 -8.67 7.72
CA VAL A 81 6.14 -7.67 6.90
C VAL A 81 6.98 -7.38 5.65
N VAL A 82 6.35 -7.53 4.48
CA VAL A 82 6.99 -7.36 3.18
C VAL A 82 6.52 -6.06 2.53
N GLY A 83 7.43 -5.12 2.39
CA GLY A 83 7.21 -3.87 1.65
C GLY A 83 7.48 -4.00 0.15
N GLY A 84 7.49 -2.87 -0.56
CA GLY A 84 7.67 -2.81 -2.01
C GLY A 84 9.08 -2.50 -2.49
N GLY A 85 10.08 -2.42 -1.60
CA GLY A 85 11.47 -2.06 -1.94
C GLY A 85 12.22 -3.17 -2.67
N GLU A 86 13.24 -2.79 -3.44
CA GLU A 86 13.99 -3.72 -4.31
C GLU A 86 14.81 -4.74 -3.53
N ARG A 87 15.21 -4.42 -2.30
CA ARG A 87 16.01 -5.33 -1.46
C ARG A 87 15.30 -6.64 -1.11
N VAL A 88 13.98 -6.72 -1.27
CA VAL A 88 13.26 -8.00 -1.20
C VAL A 88 13.80 -8.95 -2.25
N ALA A 89 13.89 -8.51 -3.51
CA ALA A 89 14.37 -9.33 -4.61
C ALA A 89 15.89 -9.61 -4.49
N GLU A 90 16.67 -8.64 -4.03
CA GLU A 90 18.13 -8.79 -3.83
C GLU A 90 18.47 -9.86 -2.79
N HIS A 91 17.66 -10.03 -1.76
CA HIS A 91 17.90 -10.94 -0.64
C HIS A 91 16.92 -12.12 -0.57
N ILE A 92 16.16 -12.38 -1.63
CA ILE A 92 15.05 -13.34 -1.60
C ILE A 92 15.47 -14.74 -1.20
N ASP A 93 16.63 -15.21 -1.65
CA ASP A 93 17.12 -16.56 -1.31
C ASP A 93 17.32 -16.71 0.20
N ALA A 94 17.90 -15.69 0.85
CA ALA A 94 18.07 -15.69 2.30
C ALA A 94 16.74 -15.57 3.05
N VAL A 95 15.81 -14.74 2.55
CA VAL A 95 14.45 -14.62 3.12
C VAL A 95 13.72 -15.95 3.01
N ARG A 96 13.76 -16.61 1.86
CA ARG A 96 13.14 -17.92 1.67
C ARG A 96 13.75 -18.98 2.58
N ALA A 97 15.09 -19.03 2.71
CA ALA A 97 15.77 -19.98 3.58
C ALA A 97 15.32 -19.83 5.06
N MET A 98 15.18 -18.59 5.54
CA MET A 98 14.64 -18.31 6.88
C MET A 98 13.19 -18.79 7.02
N LEU A 99 12.33 -18.51 6.04
CA LEU A 99 10.92 -18.89 6.06
C LEU A 99 10.74 -20.42 5.96
N GLU A 100 11.52 -21.08 5.13
CA GLU A 100 11.51 -22.54 4.99
C GLU A 100 12.01 -23.25 6.28
N ALA A 101 12.96 -22.64 6.99
CA ALA A 101 13.42 -23.12 8.30
C ALA A 101 12.37 -22.96 9.41
N ASP A 102 11.47 -21.99 9.29
CA ASP A 102 10.38 -21.75 10.22
C ASP A 102 9.06 -21.47 9.52
N PRO A 103 8.28 -22.51 9.20
CA PRO A 103 6.97 -22.38 8.55
C PRO A 103 5.89 -21.70 9.42
N GLN A 104 6.16 -21.41 10.69
CA GLN A 104 5.22 -20.71 11.57
C GLN A 104 5.30 -19.18 11.47
N ILE A 105 6.33 -18.65 10.81
CA ILE A 105 6.40 -17.22 10.52
C ILE A 105 5.25 -16.86 9.57
N VAL A 106 4.41 -15.91 9.98
CA VAL A 106 3.35 -15.37 9.12
C VAL A 106 3.93 -14.25 8.26
N VAL A 107 3.72 -14.34 6.95
CA VAL A 107 4.15 -13.32 6.00
C VAL A 107 3.00 -12.36 5.72
N VAL A 108 3.20 -11.07 5.99
CA VAL A 108 2.20 -10.03 5.72
C VAL A 108 2.71 -9.09 4.63
N HIS A 109 2.07 -9.13 3.49
CA HIS A 109 2.42 -8.30 2.33
C HIS A 109 1.74 -6.93 2.45
N ALA A 110 2.50 -5.91 2.85
CA ALA A 110 2.09 -4.50 2.74
C ALA A 110 2.15 -4.01 1.28
N SER A 111 2.85 -4.74 0.41
CA SER A 111 2.84 -4.55 -1.03
C SER A 111 2.87 -5.89 -1.73
N SER A 112 2.01 -6.07 -2.72
CA SER A 112 1.99 -7.28 -3.55
C SER A 112 3.11 -7.32 -4.61
N ARG A 113 3.92 -6.27 -4.74
CA ARG A 113 4.93 -6.12 -5.80
C ARG A 113 5.86 -7.33 -5.97
N HIS A 114 6.30 -7.90 -4.87
CA HIS A 114 7.23 -9.02 -4.84
C HIS A 114 6.57 -10.34 -4.40
N ALA A 115 5.24 -10.39 -4.34
CA ALA A 115 4.50 -11.51 -3.77
C ALA A 115 4.77 -12.85 -4.47
N ALA A 116 4.97 -12.84 -5.80
CA ALA A 116 5.30 -14.06 -6.56
C ALA A 116 6.61 -14.72 -6.09
N LEU A 117 7.54 -13.96 -5.50
CA LEU A 117 8.78 -14.50 -4.95
C LEU A 117 8.56 -15.39 -3.72
N PHE A 118 7.37 -15.33 -3.12
CA PHE A 118 6.97 -16.11 -1.93
C PHE A 118 6.07 -17.31 -2.28
N GLU A 119 5.80 -17.54 -3.55
CA GLU A 119 5.05 -18.71 -3.99
C GLU A 119 5.74 -20.03 -3.59
N GLY A 120 4.91 -21.01 -3.25
CA GLY A 120 5.36 -22.35 -2.85
C GLY A 120 5.89 -22.47 -1.42
N LEU A 121 5.95 -21.37 -0.64
CA LEU A 121 6.25 -21.42 0.78
C LEU A 121 5.06 -21.95 1.58
N ALA A 122 5.32 -22.74 2.62
CA ALA A 122 4.31 -23.27 3.52
C ALA A 122 3.81 -22.24 4.55
N ASN A 123 4.50 -21.12 4.66
CA ASN A 123 4.17 -20.02 5.58
C ASN A 123 2.80 -19.42 5.27
N PRO A 124 1.96 -19.14 6.28
CA PRO A 124 0.71 -18.41 6.07
C PRO A 124 1.00 -17.02 5.47
N GLN A 125 0.22 -16.62 4.46
CA GLN A 125 0.40 -15.34 3.78
C GLN A 125 -0.86 -14.48 3.85
N ILE A 126 -0.68 -13.21 4.20
CA ILE A 126 -1.73 -12.21 4.32
C ILE A 126 -1.37 -11.02 3.42
N PHE A 127 -2.35 -10.49 2.70
CA PHE A 127 -2.16 -9.39 1.76
C PHE A 127 -3.01 -8.18 2.18
N CYS A 128 -2.37 -7.03 2.38
CA CYS A 128 -3.07 -5.78 2.68
C CYS A 128 -3.57 -5.15 1.37
N LEU A 129 -4.87 -4.96 1.24
CA LEU A 129 -5.48 -4.36 0.05
C LEU A 129 -5.96 -2.96 0.35
N VAL A 130 -5.39 -1.97 -0.35
CA VAL A 130 -5.82 -0.57 -0.35
C VAL A 130 -5.69 -0.02 -1.76
N GLY A 131 -6.68 0.71 -2.25
CA GLY A 131 -6.66 1.25 -3.60
C GLY A 131 -6.52 0.17 -4.67
N ASP A 132 -5.50 0.27 -5.52
CA ASP A 132 -5.27 -0.62 -6.67
C ASP A 132 -4.42 -1.88 -6.32
N GLU A 133 -4.18 -2.20 -5.04
CA GLU A 133 -3.35 -3.36 -4.67
C GLU A 133 -3.95 -4.69 -5.14
N GLY A 134 -5.28 -4.82 -5.14
CA GLY A 134 -5.96 -6.00 -5.69
C GLY A 134 -5.64 -6.25 -7.17
N HIS A 135 -5.71 -5.22 -7.99
CA HIS A 135 -5.30 -5.31 -9.40
C HIS A 135 -3.81 -5.61 -9.57
N ARG A 136 -2.96 -5.09 -8.69
CA ARG A 136 -1.53 -5.42 -8.71
C ARG A 136 -1.32 -6.88 -8.39
N MET A 137 -1.99 -7.38 -7.36
CA MET A 137 -1.91 -8.76 -6.94
C MET A 137 -2.36 -9.72 -8.05
N GLU A 138 -3.47 -9.45 -8.75
CA GLU A 138 -3.92 -10.24 -9.90
C GLU A 138 -2.86 -10.35 -11.00
N ARG A 139 -2.18 -9.24 -11.30
CA ARG A 139 -1.12 -9.20 -12.32
C ARG A 139 0.15 -9.93 -11.89
N VAL A 140 0.52 -9.80 -10.61
CA VAL A 140 1.75 -10.41 -10.06
C VAL A 140 1.65 -11.94 -10.08
N PHE A 141 0.46 -12.47 -9.79
CA PHE A 141 0.21 -13.92 -9.80
C PHE A 141 -0.30 -14.47 -11.14
N ASP A 142 -0.32 -13.64 -12.20
CA ASP A 142 -0.93 -14.02 -13.49
C ASP A 142 -2.35 -14.62 -13.33
N GLY A 143 -3.12 -13.98 -12.46
CA GLY A 143 -4.42 -14.44 -11.97
C GLY A 143 -4.35 -15.03 -10.56
N LEU A 144 -5.50 -15.25 -9.94
CA LEU A 144 -5.63 -15.66 -8.54
C LEU A 144 -6.33 -17.02 -8.36
N GLY A 145 -6.27 -17.88 -9.39
CA GLY A 145 -7.00 -19.17 -9.38
C GLY A 145 -6.62 -20.07 -8.20
N ASP A 146 -5.34 -20.23 -7.96
CA ASP A 146 -4.78 -21.11 -6.91
C ASP A 146 -4.31 -20.31 -5.67
N PHE A 147 -4.78 -19.07 -5.51
CA PHE A 147 -4.39 -18.21 -4.40
C PHE A 147 -4.78 -18.84 -3.05
N SER A 148 -3.79 -19.10 -2.20
CA SER A 148 -3.97 -19.72 -0.87
C SER A 148 -3.95 -18.71 0.28
N GLY A 149 -3.54 -17.46 0.03
CA GLY A 149 -3.45 -16.41 1.03
C GLY A 149 -4.80 -15.89 1.51
N ARG A 150 -4.75 -14.99 2.49
CA ARG A 150 -5.89 -14.19 2.96
C ARG A 150 -5.65 -12.73 2.62
N CYS A 151 -6.72 -11.95 2.44
CA CYS A 151 -6.64 -10.52 2.20
C CYS A 151 -7.25 -9.77 3.39
N ILE A 152 -6.65 -8.65 3.76
CA ILE A 152 -7.19 -7.76 4.79
C ILE A 152 -7.38 -6.35 4.21
N LEU A 153 -8.47 -5.72 4.63
CA LEU A 153 -8.91 -4.39 4.24
C LEU A 153 -8.78 -3.43 5.42
N PRO A 154 -8.70 -2.12 5.16
CA PRO A 154 -8.81 -1.11 6.21
C PRO A 154 -10.14 -1.23 6.97
N PRO A 155 -10.19 -0.75 8.23
CA PRO A 155 -11.42 -0.68 9.01
C PRO A 155 -12.54 0.08 8.27
N TYR A 156 -13.76 -0.43 8.40
CA TYR A 156 -14.94 0.26 7.89
C TYR A 156 -15.32 1.46 8.79
N PRO A 157 -15.80 2.60 8.26
CA PRO A 157 -15.91 2.93 6.83
C PRO A 157 -14.56 3.29 6.20
N ARG A 158 -14.24 2.68 5.07
CA ARG A 158 -13.00 2.95 4.35
C ARG A 158 -13.03 4.32 3.69
N LYS A 159 -11.93 5.06 3.78
CA LYS A 159 -11.82 6.41 3.20
C LYS A 159 -11.47 6.40 1.71
N MET A 160 -10.83 5.34 1.27
CA MET A 160 -10.39 5.16 -0.12
C MET A 160 -11.05 3.94 -0.74
N GLY A 161 -11.37 4.04 -2.03
CA GLY A 161 -11.79 2.89 -2.80
C GLY A 161 -10.73 1.79 -2.75
N THR A 162 -11.19 0.56 -2.55
CA THR A 162 -10.32 -0.61 -2.52
C THR A 162 -10.81 -1.62 -3.55
N ASP A 163 -9.91 -2.00 -4.44
CA ASP A 163 -10.18 -3.06 -5.39
C ASP A 163 -9.99 -4.42 -4.72
N VAL A 164 -11.05 -5.22 -4.70
CA VAL A 164 -11.03 -6.60 -4.20
C VAL A 164 -11.35 -7.52 -5.38
N PRO A 165 -10.36 -8.28 -5.89
CA PRO A 165 -10.60 -9.22 -6.97
C PRO A 165 -11.68 -10.24 -6.62
N ALA A 166 -12.58 -10.51 -7.56
CA ALA A 166 -13.74 -11.41 -7.34
C ALA A 166 -13.31 -12.81 -6.87
N SER A 167 -12.16 -13.27 -7.30
CA SER A 167 -11.59 -14.60 -6.95
C SER A 167 -11.13 -14.72 -5.50
N VAL A 168 -10.96 -13.60 -4.77
CA VAL A 168 -10.51 -13.60 -3.37
C VAL A 168 -11.51 -13.00 -2.39
N VAL A 169 -12.71 -12.65 -2.85
CA VAL A 169 -13.76 -12.06 -1.99
C VAL A 169 -14.02 -12.93 -0.75
N ASP A 170 -14.12 -14.24 -0.92
CA ASP A 170 -14.37 -15.19 0.17
C ASP A 170 -13.16 -15.37 1.13
N LYS A 171 -11.99 -14.86 0.75
CA LYS A 171 -10.75 -14.89 1.53
C LYS A 171 -10.37 -13.50 2.04
N THR A 172 -11.28 -12.53 1.92
CA THR A 172 -11.07 -11.12 2.27
C THR A 172 -11.83 -10.78 3.55
N PHE A 173 -11.14 -10.10 4.44
CA PHE A 173 -11.63 -9.70 5.75
C PHE A 173 -11.31 -8.22 5.99
N GLU A 174 -11.93 -7.57 6.95
CA GLU A 174 -11.58 -6.20 7.36
C GLU A 174 -10.99 -6.17 8.77
N LEU A 175 -10.02 -5.31 8.97
CA LEU A 175 -9.52 -5.01 10.32
C LEU A 175 -10.59 -4.30 11.12
N HIS A 176 -10.67 -4.58 12.43
CA HIS A 176 -11.58 -3.87 13.32
C HIS A 176 -11.16 -2.40 13.47
N GLU A 177 -9.89 -2.19 13.82
CA GLU A 177 -9.31 -0.86 14.02
C GLU A 177 -7.78 -0.90 13.83
N VAL A 178 -7.18 0.23 13.45
CA VAL A 178 -5.73 0.45 13.57
C VAL A 178 -5.51 1.30 14.82
N THR A 179 -4.89 0.72 15.85
CA THR A 179 -4.87 1.27 17.20
C THR A 179 -3.61 2.02 17.57
N PHE A 180 -2.47 1.70 16.95
CA PHE A 180 -1.16 2.24 17.34
C PHE A 180 -0.82 3.59 16.70
N THR A 181 -1.61 4.03 15.73
CA THR A 181 -1.43 5.32 15.03
C THR A 181 -2.76 6.04 14.85
N ASP A 182 -2.73 7.36 14.88
CA ASP A 182 -3.86 8.25 14.62
C ASP A 182 -3.91 8.74 13.16
N LEU A 183 -2.77 8.70 12.45
CA LEU A 183 -2.63 9.06 11.04
C LEU A 183 -2.36 7.81 10.18
N PHE A 184 -2.70 7.91 8.89
CA PHE A 184 -2.40 6.88 7.89
C PHE A 184 -2.96 5.48 8.20
N ARG A 185 -4.10 5.40 8.90
CA ARG A 185 -4.72 4.13 9.33
C ARG A 185 -5.12 3.21 8.17
N ASP A 186 -5.30 3.77 6.99
CA ASP A 186 -5.63 3.09 5.74
C ASP A 186 -4.40 2.84 4.84
N SER A 187 -3.19 3.01 5.38
CA SER A 187 -1.94 2.61 4.72
C SER A 187 -1.72 1.10 4.81
N CYS A 188 -1.27 0.47 3.72
CA CYS A 188 -0.90 -0.94 3.75
C CYS A 188 0.18 -1.26 4.80
N THR A 189 1.13 -0.33 5.05
CA THR A 189 2.14 -0.47 6.11
C THR A 189 1.48 -0.49 7.49
N ALA A 190 0.56 0.46 7.76
CA ALA A 190 -0.14 0.51 9.05
C ALA A 190 -1.00 -0.74 9.27
N MET A 191 -1.69 -1.21 8.24
CA MET A 191 -2.49 -2.42 8.30
C MET A 191 -1.64 -3.67 8.57
N ALA A 192 -0.50 -3.80 7.90
CA ALA A 192 0.39 -4.94 8.09
C ALA A 192 0.95 -4.99 9.53
N LEU A 193 1.31 -3.84 10.08
CA LEU A 193 1.78 -3.74 11.47
C LEU A 193 0.64 -3.95 12.48
N GLN A 194 -0.57 -3.46 12.19
CA GLN A 194 -1.74 -3.75 13.02
C GLN A 194 -2.07 -5.25 13.02
N ALA A 195 -1.96 -5.91 11.87
CA ALA A 195 -2.15 -7.36 11.80
C ALA A 195 -1.17 -8.10 12.73
N ALA A 196 0.09 -7.65 12.83
CA ALA A 196 1.04 -8.24 13.77
C ALA A 196 0.63 -8.02 15.24
N ILE A 197 0.04 -6.87 15.60
CA ILE A 197 -0.52 -6.62 16.93
C ILE A 197 -1.68 -7.57 17.22
N GLU A 198 -2.62 -7.72 16.28
CA GLU A 198 -3.78 -8.60 16.47
C GLU A 198 -3.38 -10.08 16.56
N MET A 199 -2.33 -10.50 15.86
CA MET A 199 -1.73 -11.82 16.00
C MET A 199 -0.96 -12.01 17.31
N GLN A 200 -0.83 -10.96 18.14
CA GLN A 200 -0.04 -10.99 19.39
C GLN A 200 1.42 -11.36 19.14
N ALA A 201 2.00 -10.85 18.07
CA ALA A 201 3.39 -11.10 17.72
C ALA A 201 4.34 -10.61 18.83
N ARG A 202 5.47 -11.31 18.98
CA ARG A 202 6.57 -10.91 19.85
C ARG A 202 7.77 -10.40 19.06
N SER A 203 7.87 -10.80 17.79
CA SER A 203 8.90 -10.34 16.89
C SER A 203 8.27 -9.98 15.55
N VAL A 204 8.47 -8.74 15.12
CA VAL A 204 8.06 -8.21 13.84
C VAL A 204 9.31 -7.84 13.06
N MET A 205 9.54 -8.56 12.00
CA MET A 205 10.63 -8.34 11.07
C MET A 205 10.09 -7.67 9.81
N VAL A 206 10.85 -6.77 9.22
CA VAL A 206 10.46 -6.14 7.97
C VAL A 206 11.52 -6.31 6.89
N VAL A 207 11.09 -6.43 5.63
CA VAL A 207 11.95 -6.42 4.43
C VAL A 207 11.32 -5.53 3.36
N GLY A 208 12.15 -4.93 2.50
CA GLY A 208 11.63 -4.08 1.43
C GLY A 208 11.11 -2.72 1.89
N TYR A 209 11.63 -2.24 2.99
CA TYR A 209 11.49 -0.86 3.46
C TYR A 209 12.82 -0.14 3.32
N ASP A 210 13.30 -0.06 2.09
CA ASP A 210 14.64 0.43 1.77
C ASP A 210 14.79 1.94 2.00
N GLY A 211 13.69 2.66 1.78
CA GLY A 211 13.68 4.10 1.58
C GLY A 211 14.08 4.47 0.14
N TYR A 212 14.02 5.75 -0.18
CA TYR A 212 14.35 6.26 -1.52
C TYR A 212 15.73 6.93 -1.47
N THR A 213 16.64 6.48 -2.34
CA THR A 213 18.04 6.92 -2.38
C THR A 213 18.36 7.88 -3.52
N ASP A 214 17.41 8.20 -4.38
CA ASP A 214 17.62 9.07 -5.54
C ASP A 214 18.01 10.48 -5.12
N MET A 215 18.91 11.11 -5.86
CA MET A 215 19.35 12.49 -5.60
C MET A 215 18.20 13.50 -5.66
N VAL A 216 17.14 13.21 -6.41
CA VAL A 216 15.94 14.04 -6.53
C VAL A 216 14.71 13.17 -6.35
N LEU A 217 14.12 13.22 -5.18
CA LEU A 217 12.88 12.52 -4.90
C LEU A 217 11.69 13.24 -5.54
N THR A 218 10.77 12.46 -6.10
CA THR A 218 9.44 12.95 -6.49
C THR A 218 8.64 13.36 -5.26
N GLN A 219 7.58 14.14 -5.42
CA GLN A 219 6.71 14.50 -4.29
C GLN A 219 6.10 13.25 -3.65
N ARG A 220 5.66 12.29 -4.47
CA ARG A 220 5.10 11.02 -3.98
C ARG A 220 6.09 10.22 -3.13
N GLU A 221 7.35 10.15 -3.53
CA GLU A 221 8.38 9.44 -2.76
C GLU A 221 8.67 10.12 -1.42
N ARG A 222 8.69 11.46 -1.40
CA ARG A 222 8.78 12.22 -0.13
C ARG A 222 7.60 11.95 0.78
N ASP A 223 6.38 11.98 0.24
CA ASP A 223 5.15 11.76 1.01
C ASP A 223 5.11 10.33 1.57
N LEU A 224 5.47 9.32 0.75
CA LEU A 224 5.55 7.92 1.20
C LEU A 224 6.67 7.70 2.23
N THR A 225 7.82 8.39 2.09
CA THR A 225 8.88 8.34 3.09
C THR A 225 8.40 8.87 4.43
N ALA A 226 7.78 10.06 4.43
CA ALA A 226 7.27 10.68 5.64
C ALA A 226 6.13 9.85 6.29
N GLU A 227 5.25 9.28 5.46
CA GLU A 227 4.19 8.38 5.91
C GLU A 227 4.78 7.14 6.61
N ASN A 228 5.69 6.42 5.95
CA ASN A 228 6.29 5.22 6.52
C ASN A 228 7.12 5.52 7.77
N GLU A 229 7.92 6.61 7.79
CA GLU A 229 8.66 7.00 8.98
C GLU A 229 7.72 7.23 10.16
N TYR A 230 6.65 7.99 9.95
CA TYR A 230 5.65 8.26 10.99
C TYR A 230 5.00 6.98 11.52
N ILE A 231 4.58 6.07 10.62
CA ILE A 231 3.93 4.80 10.99
C ILE A 231 4.89 3.92 11.79
N MET A 232 6.15 3.79 11.33
CA MET A 232 7.15 2.96 11.99
C MET A 232 7.54 3.50 13.36
N GLU A 233 7.70 4.82 13.51
CA GLU A 233 7.93 5.45 14.81
C GLU A 233 6.74 5.26 15.77
N ALA A 234 5.51 5.35 15.27
CA ALA A 234 4.32 5.12 16.08
C ALA A 234 4.24 3.66 16.53
N PHE A 235 4.57 2.73 15.65
CA PHE A 235 4.59 1.30 15.95
C PHE A 235 5.69 0.95 16.95
N ASP A 236 6.92 1.41 16.76
CA ASP A 236 8.06 1.16 17.68
C ASP A 236 7.76 1.66 19.11
N ARG A 237 7.03 2.77 19.23
CA ARG A 237 6.60 3.28 20.55
C ARG A 237 5.50 2.45 21.21
N ALA A 238 4.64 1.80 20.42
CA ALA A 238 3.47 1.06 20.92
C ALA A 238 3.72 -0.44 21.09
N PHE A 239 4.71 -0.97 20.39
CA PHE A 239 5.00 -2.40 20.34
C PHE A 239 6.09 -2.78 21.34
N GLU A 240 5.77 -3.68 22.26
CA GLU A 240 6.70 -4.11 23.32
C GLU A 240 7.66 -5.23 22.88
N GLY A 241 7.50 -5.74 21.66
CA GLY A 241 8.31 -6.82 21.10
C GLY A 241 9.54 -6.36 20.34
N GLU A 242 10.17 -7.30 19.64
CA GLU A 242 11.26 -7.02 18.70
C GLU A 242 10.71 -6.43 17.41
N PHE A 243 11.21 -5.27 16.99
CA PHE A 243 10.89 -4.64 15.70
C PHE A 243 12.16 -4.29 14.95
N VAL A 244 12.45 -5.01 13.86
CA VAL A 244 13.73 -4.90 13.14
C VAL A 244 13.55 -4.99 11.63
N SER A 245 14.44 -4.33 10.89
CA SER A 245 14.59 -4.54 9.46
C SER A 245 15.64 -5.61 9.21
N LEU A 246 15.31 -6.60 8.38
CA LEU A 246 16.25 -7.65 7.98
C LEU A 246 17.14 -7.25 6.80
N THR A 247 16.84 -6.13 6.17
CA THR A 247 17.60 -5.54 5.07
C THR A 247 17.98 -4.10 5.41
N PRO A 248 19.03 -3.53 4.80
CA PRO A 248 19.36 -2.12 5.00
C PRO A 248 18.17 -1.21 4.72
N THR A 249 18.00 -0.18 5.55
CA THR A 249 16.90 0.78 5.46
C THR A 249 17.37 2.19 5.75
N LEU A 250 16.66 3.19 5.23
CA LEU A 250 16.86 4.60 5.56
C LEU A 250 15.90 5.10 6.64
N TYR A 251 14.95 4.27 7.09
CA TYR A 251 14.00 4.62 8.15
C TYR A 251 14.66 4.53 9.52
N ASN A 252 14.70 5.66 10.27
CA ASN A 252 15.42 5.77 11.54
C ASN A 252 14.78 4.96 12.67
N ALA A 253 13.46 4.73 12.62
CA ALA A 253 12.75 3.93 13.61
C ALA A 253 13.13 2.45 13.58
N LEU A 254 13.73 1.97 12.48
CA LEU A 254 14.07 0.56 12.28
C LEU A 254 15.52 0.27 12.66
N LYS A 255 15.74 -0.60 13.62
CA LYS A 255 17.04 -1.22 13.83
C LYS A 255 17.30 -2.23 12.72
N VAL A 256 18.46 -2.16 12.10
CA VAL A 256 18.87 -3.16 11.09
C VAL A 256 19.47 -4.36 11.78
N ASP A 257 18.85 -5.52 11.58
CA ASP A 257 19.45 -6.83 11.82
C ASP A 257 19.62 -7.54 10.47
N SER A 258 20.71 -8.27 10.31
CA SER A 258 20.98 -8.91 9.04
C SER A 258 20.14 -10.17 8.87
N ILE A 259 19.47 -10.33 7.71
CA ILE A 259 18.78 -11.58 7.35
C ILE A 259 19.72 -12.80 7.48
N TYR A 260 21.02 -12.64 7.21
CA TYR A 260 22.01 -13.69 7.31
C TYR A 260 22.33 -14.14 8.74
N HIS A 261 21.86 -13.43 9.76
CA HIS A 261 21.93 -13.87 11.16
C HIS A 261 20.72 -14.74 11.56
N ARG A 262 19.70 -14.83 10.71
CA ARG A 262 18.45 -15.54 10.99
C ARG A 262 18.32 -16.88 10.27
N ILE A 263 19.33 -17.24 9.48
CA ILE A 263 19.41 -18.50 8.71
C ILE A 263 20.19 -19.56 9.51
#